data_d3f8146a3ab51fb67deb6c85dd18206a
#
_entry.id   d3f8146a3ab51fb67deb6c85dd18206a
#
_cell.length_a   1.000
_cell.length_b   1.000
_cell.length_c   1.000
_cell.angle_alpha   90.00
_cell.angle_beta   90.00
_cell.angle_gamma   90.00
#
_symmetry.space_group_name_H-M   'P 1'
#
loop_
_entity.id
_entity.type
_entity.pdbx_description
1 polymer ?
#
loop_
_entity_poly.entity_id
_entity_poly.type
_entity_poly.pdbx_seq_one_letter_code
_entity_poly.pdbx_strand_id
1 'polypeptide(L)' 'MSVSTYAAFCAACAAMPERVAETQREYGIANDAQRISIDDLWQDRFDEDPALHQQWEQMFARFRDQLRRRG' A
#
# COMPACT_ATOMS: atom_id res chain seq x y z
N MET A 1 -1.85 8.87 -6.61
CA MET A 1 -1.83 7.39 -6.48
C MET A 1 -3.26 6.89 -6.35
N SER A 2 -3.63 5.86 -7.12
CA SER A 2 -4.96 5.26 -7.03
C SER A 2 -5.05 4.31 -5.82
N VAL A 3 -6.28 3.95 -5.43
CA VAL A 3 -6.48 2.99 -4.34
C VAL A 3 -5.83 1.63 -4.67
N SER A 4 -5.90 1.21 -5.92
CA SER A 4 -5.26 -0.03 -6.37
C SER A 4 -3.74 0.04 -6.23
N THR A 5 -3.13 1.13 -6.65
CA THR A 5 -1.68 1.33 -6.53
C THR A 5 -1.25 1.37 -5.06
N TYR A 6 -2.01 2.08 -4.23
CA TYR A 6 -1.72 2.14 -2.80
C TYR A 6 -1.82 0.76 -2.15
N ALA A 7 -2.85 -0.02 -2.49
CA ALA A 7 -3.01 -1.38 -1.98
C ALA A 7 -1.84 -2.28 -2.40
N ALA A 8 -1.40 -2.18 -3.65
CA ALA A 8 -0.25 -2.93 -4.16
C ALA A 8 1.03 -2.55 -3.42
N PHE A 9 1.26 -1.26 -3.18
CA PHE A 9 2.40 -0.77 -2.42
C PHE A 9 2.39 -1.33 -0.99
N CYS A 10 1.26 -1.25 -0.30
CA CYS A 10 1.13 -1.75 1.06
C CYS A 10 1.37 -3.26 1.13
N ALA A 11 0.85 -4.01 0.16
CA ALA A 11 1.04 -5.46 0.10
C ALA A 11 2.51 -5.81 -0.12
N ALA A 12 3.21 -5.08 -0.99
CA ALA A 12 4.64 -5.29 -1.23
C ALA A 12 5.47 -5.02 0.03
N CYS A 13 5.16 -3.95 0.75
CA CYS A 13 5.84 -3.63 2.02
C CYS A 13 5.59 -4.71 3.07
N ALA A 14 4.37 -5.24 3.15
CA ALA A 14 4.02 -6.30 4.10
C ALA A 14 4.70 -7.63 3.77
N ALA A 15 4.81 -7.95 2.48
CA ALA A 15 5.43 -9.20 2.03
C ALA A 15 6.95 -9.18 2.12
N MET A 16 7.56 -8.01 1.95
CA MET A 16 9.01 -7.83 1.91
C MET A 16 9.44 -6.67 2.81
N PRO A 17 9.27 -6.79 4.14
CA PRO A 17 9.56 -5.67 5.05
C PRO A 17 11.02 -5.24 5.03
N GLU A 18 11.94 -6.14 4.72
CA GLU A 18 13.37 -5.85 4.60
C GLU A 18 13.72 -5.03 3.35
N ARG A 19 12.77 -4.90 2.41
CA ARG A 19 12.98 -4.18 1.14
C ARG A 19 12.07 -2.97 0.99
N VAL A 20 11.60 -2.42 2.10
CA VAL A 20 10.69 -1.26 2.08
C VAL A 20 11.29 -0.07 1.34
N ALA A 21 12.58 0.22 1.56
CA ALA A 21 13.23 1.35 0.89
C ALA A 21 13.24 1.20 -0.64
N GLU A 22 13.50 -0.01 -1.13
CA GLU A 22 13.47 -0.30 -2.56
C GLU A 22 12.04 -0.20 -3.12
N THR A 23 11.07 -0.73 -2.38
CA THR A 23 9.66 -0.67 -2.76
C THR A 23 9.19 0.78 -2.85
N GLN A 24 9.56 1.62 -1.90
CA GLN A 24 9.25 3.05 -1.95
C GLN A 24 9.76 3.69 -3.24
N ARG A 25 11.00 3.41 -3.61
CA ARG A 25 11.58 3.96 -4.84
C ARG A 25 10.85 3.50 -6.09
N GLU A 26 10.44 2.24 -6.13
CA GLU A 26 9.69 1.69 -7.26
C GLU A 26 8.35 2.40 -7.45
N TYR A 27 7.76 2.89 -6.38
CA TYR A 27 6.47 3.60 -6.40
C TYR A 27 6.63 5.12 -6.44
N GLY A 28 7.87 5.62 -6.61
CA GLY A 28 8.12 7.05 -6.71
C GLY A 28 8.07 7.80 -5.37
N ILE A 29 8.24 7.09 -4.27
CA ILE A 29 8.24 7.66 -2.92
C ILE A 29 9.70 7.91 -2.53
N ALA A 30 10.05 9.18 -2.28
CA ALA A 30 11.42 9.58 -2.10
C ALA A 30 12.02 9.21 -0.73
N ASN A 31 11.18 9.19 0.32
CA ASN A 31 11.65 8.94 1.69
C ASN A 31 10.49 8.54 2.61
N ASP A 32 10.83 8.23 3.87
CA ASP A 32 9.84 7.81 4.86
C ASP A 32 8.83 8.90 5.20
N ALA A 33 9.25 10.15 5.23
CA ALA A 33 8.35 11.27 5.52
C ALA A 33 7.25 11.37 4.45
N GLN A 34 7.63 11.19 3.19
CA GLN A 34 6.67 11.20 2.10
C GLN A 34 5.71 10.00 2.20
N ARG A 35 6.22 8.84 2.55
CA ARG A 35 5.38 7.64 2.76
C ARG A 35 4.36 7.86 3.86
N ILE A 36 4.79 8.43 4.98
CA ILE A 36 3.90 8.72 6.11
C ILE A 36 2.79 9.68 5.69
N SER A 37 3.13 10.72 4.91
CA SER A 37 2.14 11.66 4.39
C SER A 37 1.10 10.98 3.50
N ILE A 38 1.54 10.04 2.66
CA ILE A 38 0.65 9.27 1.80
C ILE A 38 -0.27 8.37 2.64
N ASP A 39 0.28 7.70 3.65
CA ASP A 39 -0.51 6.86 4.55
C ASP A 39 -1.58 7.67 5.28
N ASP A 40 -1.22 8.84 5.79
CA ASP A 40 -2.15 9.73 6.50
C ASP A 40 -3.28 10.19 5.58
N LEU A 41 -2.95 10.55 4.35
CA LEU A 41 -3.94 10.97 3.36
C LEU A 41 -4.96 9.85 3.10
N TRP A 42 -4.49 8.62 2.92
CA TRP A 42 -5.38 7.50 2.66
C TRP A 42 -6.20 7.12 3.89
N GLN A 43 -5.63 7.21 5.09
CA GLN A 43 -6.38 6.97 6.33
C GLN A 43 -7.54 7.95 6.46
N ASP A 44 -7.30 9.23 6.16
CA ASP A 44 -8.36 10.24 6.17
C ASP A 44 -9.47 9.91 5.18
N ARG A 45 -9.11 9.47 3.98
CA ARG A 45 -10.08 9.06 2.97
C ARG A 45 -10.88 7.84 3.40
N PHE A 46 -10.25 6.88 4.03
CA PHE A 46 -10.91 5.67 4.51
C PHE A 46 -11.88 5.98 5.65
N ASP A 47 -11.52 6.92 6.52
CA ASP A 47 -12.41 7.36 7.60
C ASP A 47 -13.67 8.03 7.06
N GLU A 48 -13.54 8.77 5.96
CA GLU A 48 -14.68 9.45 5.30
C GLU A 48 -15.49 8.51 4.42
N ASP A 49 -14.88 7.45 3.90
CA ASP A 49 -15.51 6.54 2.93
C ASP A 49 -15.22 5.09 3.28
N PRO A 50 -16.07 4.47 4.12
CA PRO A 50 -15.90 3.06 4.50
C PRO A 50 -15.92 2.09 3.32
N ALA A 51 -16.66 2.39 2.26
CA ALA A 51 -16.70 1.55 1.06
C ALA A 51 -15.35 1.54 0.35
N LEU A 52 -14.66 2.68 0.31
CA LEU A 52 -13.32 2.79 -0.26
C LEU A 52 -12.32 1.98 0.57
N HIS A 53 -12.42 2.04 1.89
CA HIS A 53 -11.57 1.25 2.78
C HIS A 53 -11.76 -0.25 2.55
N GLN A 54 -12.99 -0.69 2.42
CA GLN A 54 -13.33 -2.09 2.16
C GLN A 54 -12.74 -2.55 0.81
N GLN A 55 -12.84 -1.71 -0.19
CA GLN A 55 -12.26 -1.97 -1.51
C GLN A 55 -10.73 -2.14 -1.41
N TRP A 56 -10.08 -1.25 -0.65
CA TRP A 56 -8.63 -1.34 -0.40
C TRP A 56 -8.27 -2.66 0.29
N GLU A 57 -9.02 -3.06 1.32
CA GLU A 57 -8.76 -4.31 2.05
C GLU A 57 -8.80 -5.53 1.12
N GLN A 58 -9.78 -5.58 0.22
CA GLN A 58 -9.91 -6.66 -0.74
C GLN A 58 -8.72 -6.70 -1.71
N MET A 59 -8.33 -5.55 -2.22
CA MET A 59 -7.18 -5.45 -3.11
C MET A 59 -5.87 -5.81 -2.41
N PHE A 60 -5.69 -5.31 -1.20
CA PHE A 60 -4.51 -5.61 -0.38
C PHE A 60 -4.37 -7.12 -0.15
N ALA A 61 -5.45 -7.78 0.24
CA ALA A 61 -5.42 -9.22 0.48
C ALA A 61 -5.06 -10.00 -0.78
N ARG A 62 -5.63 -9.60 -1.92
CA ARG A 62 -5.36 -10.23 -3.20
C ARG A 62 -3.90 -10.08 -3.62
N PHE A 63 -3.37 -8.87 -3.55
CA PHE A 63 -1.97 -8.61 -3.92
C PHE A 63 -1.01 -9.36 -2.98
N ARG A 64 -1.30 -9.37 -1.69
CA ARG A 64 -0.49 -10.07 -0.71
C ARG A 64 -0.43 -11.58 -1.02
N ASP A 65 -1.57 -12.17 -1.35
CA ASP A 65 -1.63 -13.60 -1.70
C ASP A 65 -0.84 -13.90 -2.96
N GLN A 66 -0.91 -13.03 -3.96
CA GLN A 66 -0.13 -13.18 -5.20
C GLN A 66 1.37 -13.14 -4.91
N LEU A 67 1.81 -12.23 -4.05
CA LEU A 67 3.23 -12.11 -3.68
C LEU A 67 3.72 -13.33 -2.91
N ARG A 68 2.90 -13.88 -2.03
CA ARG A 68 3.22 -15.09 -1.28
C ARG A 68 3.40 -16.30 -2.20
N ARG A 69 2.57 -16.39 -3.25
CA ARG A 69 2.63 -17.51 -4.21
C ARG A 69 3.89 -17.47 -5.06
N ARG A 70 4.47 -16.30 -5.25
CA ARG A 70 5.72 -16.14 -6.01
C ARG A 70 6.96 -16.55 -5.22
N GLY A 71 6.85 -16.46 -3.89
CA GLY A 71 7.93 -16.84 -3.01
C GLY A 71 7.94 -18.30 -2.75
#